data_19a6a2ace201846c1d5341f80884ea6f
#
_entry.id   19a6a2ace201846c1d5341f80884ea6f
#
_cell.length_a   1.000
_cell.length_b   1.000
_cell.length_c   1.000
_cell.angle_alpha   90.00
_cell.angle_beta   90.00
_cell.angle_gamma   90.00
#
_symmetry.space_group_name_H-M   'P 1'
#
loop_
_entity.id
_entity.type
_entity.pdbx_description
1 polymer ?
#
loop_
_entity_poly.entity_id
_entity_poly.type
_entity_poly.pdbx_seq_one_letter_code
_entity_poly.pdbx_strand_id
1 'polypeptide(L)'
;MKKKMSIIMVLAMAAMMSPVLAQEVEVTSLTRLLEGVEGPAYFPVLNSAGDRLLFSSENGALKLYDFADNVTAVVTRDPVAGHDACFGGDGKIYFVTQQTGDDHLIYRTGHCYDALSREVTRLTEPHHGTVKAVATTRGGAMRAPGGADRSWASITGNGAWTEGNRVHVAVGGEERVFSPVDSWAGYLWASLSPDGKRVAFFAAGKGIVVIDLRGQVVAMLGNYEMPCWYDNDYLVAQHATDDGHQFTSSQIMLLKADGSWQAQLNSPESMAMHPTCGGGKIVYTTIDGLLYEMHINIYR
;
A
#
# COMPACT_ATOMS: atom_id res chain seq x y z
N MET A 1 17.85 39.02 -67.67
CA MET A 1 17.17 38.67 -66.45
C MET A 1 17.89 37.52 -65.79
N LYS A 2 18.72 37.71 -64.77
CA LYS A 2 19.34 36.67 -63.96
C LYS A 2 19.04 36.97 -62.50
N LYS A 3 18.16 36.16 -61.86
CA LYS A 3 17.83 36.22 -60.43
C LYS A 3 19.04 35.73 -59.63
N LYS A 4 19.57 36.58 -58.77
CA LYS A 4 20.53 36.19 -57.73
C LYS A 4 19.75 35.55 -56.57
N MET A 5 20.04 34.30 -56.27
CA MET A 5 19.53 33.57 -55.13
C MET A 5 20.54 33.76 -53.99
N SER A 6 20.12 34.50 -52.96
CA SER A 6 20.89 34.65 -51.70
C SER A 6 20.66 33.45 -50.83
N ILE A 7 21.71 32.68 -50.58
CA ILE A 7 21.70 31.57 -49.62
C ILE A 7 21.97 32.20 -48.24
N ILE A 8 20.95 32.19 -47.38
CA ILE A 8 21.09 32.51 -45.96
C ILE A 8 21.57 31.22 -45.26
N MET A 9 22.82 31.25 -44.84
CA MET A 9 23.42 30.18 -44.04
C MET A 9 22.99 30.38 -42.57
N VAL A 10 22.01 29.61 -42.10
CA VAL A 10 21.65 29.56 -40.70
C VAL A 10 22.66 28.67 -39.99
N LEU A 11 23.54 29.29 -39.21
CA LEU A 11 24.42 28.57 -38.28
C LEU A 11 23.57 28.05 -37.13
N ALA A 12 23.21 26.76 -37.14
CA ALA A 12 22.65 26.10 -36.00
C ALA A 12 23.74 25.88 -34.95
N MET A 13 23.79 26.68 -33.89
CA MET A 13 24.51 26.34 -32.68
C MET A 13 23.82 25.12 -32.05
N ALA A 14 24.34 23.93 -32.29
CA ALA A 14 24.04 22.74 -31.53
C ALA A 14 24.63 22.92 -30.11
N ALA A 15 23.81 23.39 -29.19
CA ALA A 15 24.12 23.24 -27.78
C ALA A 15 24.21 21.71 -27.51
N MET A 16 25.40 21.21 -27.22
CA MET A 16 25.60 19.89 -26.68
C MET A 16 25.04 19.87 -25.26
N MET A 17 23.73 19.72 -25.16
CA MET A 17 23.10 19.21 -23.92
C MET A 17 23.48 17.75 -23.86
N SER A 18 24.36 17.39 -22.92
CA SER A 18 24.51 16.00 -22.50
C SER A 18 23.10 15.49 -22.21
N PRO A 19 22.68 14.36 -22.75
CA PRO A 19 21.41 13.78 -22.37
C PRO A 19 21.55 13.43 -20.88
N VAL A 20 20.94 14.26 -20.02
CA VAL A 20 20.50 13.76 -18.72
C VAL A 20 19.57 12.64 -19.10
N LEU A 21 19.98 11.38 -18.88
CA LEU A 21 19.11 10.23 -19.05
C LEU A 21 17.89 10.52 -18.19
N ALA A 22 16.80 10.93 -18.84
CA ALA A 22 15.55 11.15 -18.15
C ALA A 22 15.15 9.80 -17.56
N GLN A 23 14.96 9.75 -16.26
CA GLN A 23 14.45 8.55 -15.61
C GLN A 23 13.11 8.20 -16.26
N GLU A 24 12.98 6.98 -16.77
CA GLU A 24 11.80 6.54 -17.51
C GLU A 24 11.25 5.25 -16.87
N VAL A 25 9.94 5.09 -16.91
CA VAL A 25 9.25 3.86 -16.50
C VAL A 25 8.41 3.36 -17.67
N GLU A 26 8.44 2.05 -17.87
CA GLU A 26 7.64 1.37 -18.87
C GLU A 26 6.76 0.32 -18.18
N VAL A 27 5.45 0.33 -18.47
CA VAL A 27 4.54 -0.76 -18.09
C VAL A 27 4.73 -1.89 -19.11
N THR A 28 5.33 -2.98 -18.67
CA THR A 28 5.68 -4.11 -19.54
C THR A 28 4.57 -5.13 -19.71
N SER A 29 3.67 -5.22 -18.70
CA SER A 29 2.46 -6.03 -18.80
C SER A 29 1.37 -5.53 -17.88
N LEU A 30 0.13 -5.77 -18.29
CA LEU A 30 -1.09 -5.51 -17.53
C LEU A 30 -2.06 -6.68 -17.76
N THR A 31 -2.36 -7.43 -16.69
CA THR A 31 -3.18 -8.63 -16.76
C THR A 31 -4.34 -8.52 -15.77
N ARG A 32 -5.56 -8.80 -16.23
CA ARG A 32 -6.72 -8.93 -15.35
C ARG A 32 -6.66 -10.26 -14.61
N LEU A 33 -6.75 -10.19 -13.28
CA LEU A 33 -6.78 -11.36 -12.41
C LEU A 33 -8.21 -11.85 -12.16
N LEU A 34 -8.36 -13.14 -11.85
CA LEU A 34 -9.60 -13.79 -11.40
C LEU A 34 -10.80 -13.63 -12.36
N GLU A 35 -10.55 -13.40 -13.63
CA GLU A 35 -11.58 -13.22 -14.63
C GLU A 35 -12.46 -14.49 -14.78
N GLY A 36 -13.78 -14.30 -14.60
CA GLY A 36 -14.76 -15.39 -14.69
C GLY A 36 -14.72 -16.40 -13.53
N VAL A 37 -13.86 -16.21 -12.53
CA VAL A 37 -13.71 -17.12 -11.37
C VAL A 37 -14.31 -16.50 -10.11
N GLU A 38 -14.13 -15.19 -9.93
CA GLU A 38 -14.57 -14.45 -8.76
C GLU A 38 -15.42 -13.24 -9.16
N GLY A 39 -16.31 -12.82 -8.26
CA GLY A 39 -17.00 -11.52 -8.35
C GLY A 39 -16.06 -10.37 -7.98
N PRO A 40 -16.61 -9.16 -7.75
CA PRO A 40 -15.84 -8.00 -7.34
C PRO A 40 -14.90 -8.28 -6.16
N ALA A 41 -13.68 -7.75 -6.26
CA ALA A 41 -12.61 -7.92 -5.28
C ALA A 41 -12.03 -6.56 -4.90
N TYR A 42 -11.85 -6.30 -3.60
CA TYR A 42 -11.45 -5.02 -3.05
C TYR A 42 -10.30 -5.19 -2.06
N PHE A 43 -9.58 -4.11 -1.78
CA PHE A 43 -8.51 -4.04 -0.79
C PHE A 43 -7.45 -5.14 -0.97
N PRO A 44 -6.82 -5.22 -2.14
CA PRO A 44 -5.80 -6.23 -2.40
C PRO A 44 -4.56 -6.00 -1.52
N VAL A 45 -3.97 -7.08 -1.00
CA VAL A 45 -2.71 -7.05 -0.27
C VAL A 45 -1.82 -8.18 -0.78
N LEU A 46 -0.70 -7.84 -1.41
CA LEU A 46 0.33 -8.80 -1.80
C LEU A 46 1.22 -9.15 -0.61
N ASN A 47 1.67 -10.38 -0.53
CA ASN A 47 2.80 -10.71 0.32
C ASN A 47 4.11 -10.19 -0.31
N SER A 48 5.19 -10.13 0.47
CA SER A 48 6.49 -9.60 0.02
C SER A 48 7.10 -10.38 -1.15
N ALA A 49 6.80 -11.67 -1.27
CA ALA A 49 7.26 -12.51 -2.38
C ALA A 49 6.44 -12.29 -3.67
N GLY A 50 5.25 -11.71 -3.58
CA GLY A 50 4.35 -11.49 -4.71
C GLY A 50 3.69 -12.76 -5.25
N ASP A 51 3.73 -13.87 -4.49
CA ASP A 51 3.15 -15.15 -4.89
C ASP A 51 1.78 -15.42 -4.27
N ARG A 52 1.32 -14.57 -3.33
CA ARG A 52 0.01 -14.64 -2.68
C ARG A 52 -0.65 -13.28 -2.57
N LEU A 53 -1.97 -13.26 -2.76
CA LEU A 53 -2.79 -12.07 -2.70
C LEU A 53 -3.98 -12.27 -1.76
N LEU A 54 -4.14 -11.37 -0.80
CA LEU A 54 -5.39 -11.22 -0.05
C LEU A 54 -6.30 -10.25 -0.75
N PHE A 55 -7.60 -10.45 -0.65
CA PHE A 55 -8.61 -9.50 -1.09
C PHE A 55 -9.94 -9.73 -0.36
N SER A 56 -10.78 -8.69 -0.29
CA SER A 56 -12.16 -8.80 0.16
C SER A 56 -13.08 -9.05 -1.03
N SER A 57 -13.95 -10.04 -0.93
CA SER A 57 -15.03 -10.24 -1.93
C SER A 57 -16.14 -9.20 -1.72
N GLU A 58 -17.08 -9.12 -2.66
CA GLU A 58 -18.26 -8.26 -2.58
C GLU A 58 -19.05 -8.43 -1.26
N ASN A 59 -19.10 -9.64 -0.71
CA ASN A 59 -19.75 -9.94 0.56
C ASN A 59 -18.84 -9.68 1.78
N GLY A 60 -17.69 -9.06 1.60
CA GLY A 60 -16.71 -8.75 2.64
C GLY A 60 -15.86 -9.93 3.11
N ALA A 61 -16.07 -11.15 2.60
CA ALA A 61 -15.26 -12.29 2.99
C ALA A 61 -13.78 -12.07 2.59
N LEU A 62 -12.86 -12.30 3.53
CA LEU A 62 -11.43 -12.30 3.25
C LEU A 62 -11.04 -13.57 2.53
N LYS A 63 -10.43 -13.42 1.37
CA LYS A 63 -9.96 -14.51 0.52
C LYS A 63 -8.46 -14.42 0.29
N LEU A 64 -7.85 -15.60 0.09
CA LEU A 64 -6.45 -15.78 -0.28
C LEU A 64 -6.39 -16.38 -1.67
N TYR A 65 -5.70 -15.73 -2.60
CA TYR A 65 -5.36 -16.26 -3.91
C TYR A 65 -3.87 -16.63 -3.95
N ASP A 66 -3.58 -17.84 -4.40
CA ASP A 66 -2.24 -18.35 -4.65
C ASP A 66 -1.97 -18.31 -6.15
N PHE A 67 -0.94 -17.58 -6.57
CA PHE A 67 -0.59 -17.38 -7.99
C PHE A 67 -0.02 -18.66 -8.62
N ALA A 68 0.69 -19.49 -7.85
CA ALA A 68 1.33 -20.68 -8.39
C ALA A 68 0.30 -21.77 -8.75
N ASP A 69 -0.68 -21.93 -7.86
CA ASP A 69 -1.72 -22.96 -8.02
C ASP A 69 -2.96 -22.42 -8.75
N ASN A 70 -3.07 -21.09 -8.93
CA ASN A 70 -4.25 -20.41 -9.47
C ASN A 70 -5.55 -20.77 -8.69
N VAL A 71 -5.45 -20.79 -7.37
CA VAL A 71 -6.54 -21.21 -6.47
C VAL A 71 -6.90 -20.11 -5.49
N THR A 72 -8.20 -19.89 -5.30
CA THR A 72 -8.74 -19.01 -4.25
C THR A 72 -9.26 -19.83 -3.08
N ALA A 73 -8.88 -19.45 -1.86
CA ALA A 73 -9.38 -20.02 -0.61
C ALA A 73 -10.05 -18.94 0.24
N VAL A 74 -11.12 -19.31 0.96
CA VAL A 74 -11.75 -18.42 1.94
C VAL A 74 -10.98 -18.51 3.26
N VAL A 75 -10.45 -17.37 3.74
CA VAL A 75 -9.80 -17.24 5.04
C VAL A 75 -10.87 -17.08 6.14
N THR A 76 -11.80 -16.17 5.95
CA THR A 76 -12.96 -15.96 6.82
C THR A 76 -14.10 -15.28 6.08
N ARG A 77 -15.32 -15.46 6.58
CA ARG A 77 -16.53 -14.81 6.06
C ARG A 77 -16.95 -13.56 6.85
N ASP A 78 -16.13 -13.14 7.81
CA ASP A 78 -16.39 -11.91 8.56
C ASP A 78 -16.21 -10.70 7.63
N PRO A 79 -17.24 -9.82 7.50
CA PRO A 79 -17.22 -8.75 6.48
C PRO A 79 -16.23 -7.62 6.79
N VAL A 80 -15.67 -7.57 7.99
CA VAL A 80 -14.70 -6.55 8.39
C VAL A 80 -13.26 -7.02 8.20
N ALA A 81 -13.04 -8.32 8.11
CA ALA A 81 -11.70 -8.93 8.15
C ALA A 81 -10.76 -8.46 7.03
N GLY A 82 -11.29 -8.03 5.89
CA GLY A 82 -10.48 -7.60 4.74
C GLY A 82 -9.92 -6.18 4.82
N HIS A 83 -10.43 -5.34 5.72
CA HIS A 83 -10.02 -3.92 5.76
C HIS A 83 -8.59 -3.70 6.28
N ASP A 84 -8.18 -4.49 7.28
CA ASP A 84 -6.87 -4.36 7.93
C ASP A 84 -6.08 -5.67 7.88
N ALA A 85 -6.43 -6.60 6.98
CA ALA A 85 -5.70 -7.85 6.85
C ALA A 85 -4.31 -7.61 6.28
N CYS A 86 -3.32 -8.37 6.77
CA CYS A 86 -1.96 -8.29 6.28
C CYS A 86 -1.24 -9.65 6.36
N PHE A 87 -0.21 -9.81 5.53
CA PHE A 87 0.72 -10.91 5.69
C PHE A 87 1.78 -10.55 6.75
N GLY A 88 2.08 -11.49 7.63
CA GLY A 88 3.27 -11.42 8.48
C GLY A 88 4.51 -11.93 7.74
N GLY A 89 5.69 -11.59 8.24
CA GLY A 89 6.96 -12.12 7.74
C GLY A 89 7.16 -13.61 8.00
N ASP A 90 6.28 -14.24 8.77
CA ASP A 90 6.17 -15.70 8.97
C ASP A 90 5.29 -16.39 7.91
N GLY A 91 4.77 -15.63 6.94
CA GLY A 91 3.88 -16.13 5.90
C GLY A 91 2.44 -16.36 6.33
N LYS A 92 2.09 -16.06 7.59
CA LYS A 92 0.71 -16.14 8.10
C LYS A 92 -0.06 -14.88 7.79
N ILE A 93 -1.40 -14.99 7.89
CA ILE A 93 -2.33 -13.89 7.63
C ILE A 93 -2.90 -13.41 8.96
N TYR A 94 -2.77 -12.12 9.22
CA TYR A 94 -3.27 -11.46 10.42
C TYR A 94 -4.47 -10.59 10.04
N PHE A 95 -5.57 -10.72 10.77
CA PHE A 95 -6.81 -10.00 10.48
C PHE A 95 -7.65 -9.80 11.75
N VAL A 96 -8.64 -8.94 11.65
CA VAL A 96 -9.54 -8.59 12.74
C VAL A 96 -10.97 -8.95 12.35
N THR A 97 -11.70 -9.60 13.25
CA THR A 97 -13.13 -9.83 13.12
C THR A 97 -13.91 -8.88 14.02
N GLN A 98 -15.20 -8.70 13.75
CA GLN A 98 -16.08 -7.82 14.50
C GLN A 98 -17.37 -8.53 14.88
N GLN A 99 -17.82 -8.33 16.12
CA GLN A 99 -19.11 -8.80 16.59
C GLN A 99 -19.80 -7.71 17.44
N THR A 100 -21.13 -7.71 17.44
CA THR A 100 -21.92 -6.90 18.37
C THR A 100 -22.20 -7.71 19.62
N GLY A 101 -21.86 -7.17 20.80
CA GLY A 101 -22.15 -7.77 22.08
C GLY A 101 -23.61 -7.61 22.50
N ASP A 102 -24.02 -8.28 23.59
CA ASP A 102 -25.37 -8.16 24.17
C ASP A 102 -25.66 -6.75 24.72
N ASP A 103 -24.62 -5.99 24.99
CA ASP A 103 -24.64 -4.58 25.39
C ASP A 103 -24.78 -3.62 24.21
N HIS A 104 -24.97 -4.13 22.99
CA HIS A 104 -25.00 -3.41 21.71
C HIS A 104 -23.70 -2.67 21.34
N LEU A 105 -22.60 -2.96 22.02
CA LEU A 105 -21.28 -2.45 21.66
C LEU A 105 -20.59 -3.34 20.64
N ILE A 106 -19.69 -2.72 19.86
CA ILE A 106 -18.88 -3.42 18.88
C ILE A 106 -17.59 -3.91 19.53
N TYR A 107 -17.35 -5.20 19.45
CA TYR A 107 -16.13 -5.87 19.89
C TYR A 107 -15.33 -6.37 18.72
N ARG A 108 -14.02 -6.19 18.78
CA ARG A 108 -13.06 -6.64 17.77
C ARG A 108 -12.12 -7.66 18.36
N THR A 109 -11.81 -8.69 17.56
CA THR A 109 -10.95 -9.80 17.95
C THR A 109 -9.88 -10.00 16.88
N GLY A 110 -8.63 -10.05 17.30
CA GLY A 110 -7.49 -10.31 16.43
C GLY A 110 -7.27 -11.81 16.23
N HIS A 111 -6.98 -12.19 14.99
CA HIS A 111 -6.77 -13.57 14.55
C HIS A 111 -5.52 -13.71 13.69
N CYS A 112 -5.02 -14.94 13.64
CA CYS A 112 -3.98 -15.37 12.70
C CYS A 112 -4.49 -16.61 11.95
N TYR A 113 -4.32 -16.64 10.64
CA TYR A 113 -4.59 -17.78 9.79
C TYR A 113 -3.28 -18.34 9.22
N ASP A 114 -3.09 -19.62 9.36
CA ASP A 114 -1.99 -20.37 8.76
C ASP A 114 -2.50 -21.06 7.49
N ALA A 115 -1.97 -20.67 6.33
CA ALA A 115 -2.43 -21.21 5.05
C ALA A 115 -2.01 -22.68 4.83
N LEU A 116 -0.98 -23.16 5.53
CA LEU A 116 -0.52 -24.57 5.42
C LEU A 116 -1.44 -25.52 6.20
N SER A 117 -1.75 -25.19 7.46
CA SER A 117 -2.66 -26.00 8.28
C SER A 117 -4.12 -25.67 8.04
N ARG A 118 -4.43 -24.52 7.42
CA ARG A 118 -5.77 -23.94 7.26
C ARG A 118 -6.47 -23.63 8.59
N GLU A 119 -5.68 -23.38 9.61
CA GLU A 119 -6.20 -23.13 10.96
C GLU A 119 -6.26 -21.63 11.25
N VAL A 120 -7.34 -21.20 11.91
CA VAL A 120 -7.48 -19.87 12.48
C VAL A 120 -7.19 -19.93 13.97
N THR A 121 -6.23 -19.15 14.44
CA THR A 121 -5.91 -18.99 15.86
C THR A 121 -6.38 -17.62 16.32
N ARG A 122 -7.14 -17.57 17.42
CA ARG A 122 -7.48 -16.31 18.09
C ARG A 122 -6.26 -15.79 18.86
N LEU A 123 -5.90 -14.55 18.62
CA LEU A 123 -4.75 -13.90 19.25
C LEU A 123 -5.12 -12.96 20.40
N THR A 124 -6.35 -12.41 20.40
CA THR A 124 -6.81 -11.48 21.44
C THR A 124 -8.16 -11.88 21.97
N GLU A 125 -8.49 -11.47 23.20
CA GLU A 125 -9.87 -11.46 23.66
C GLU A 125 -10.67 -10.39 22.89
N PRO A 126 -12.02 -10.49 22.84
CA PRO A 126 -12.86 -9.46 22.29
C PRO A 126 -12.63 -8.12 23.00
N HIS A 127 -12.37 -7.07 22.25
CA HIS A 127 -12.05 -5.74 22.77
C HIS A 127 -13.01 -4.69 22.21
N HIS A 128 -13.58 -3.86 23.09
CA HIS A 128 -14.34 -2.68 22.69
C HIS A 128 -13.38 -1.59 22.24
N GLY A 129 -13.46 -1.18 20.98
CA GLY A 129 -12.60 -0.17 20.39
C GLY A 129 -11.87 -0.67 19.14
N THR A 130 -10.88 0.10 18.69
CA THR A 130 -10.11 -0.25 17.50
C THR A 130 -9.06 -1.32 17.80
N VAL A 131 -9.02 -2.36 17.00
CA VAL A 131 -7.95 -3.35 16.95
C VAL A 131 -7.39 -3.34 15.54
N LYS A 132 -6.08 -3.34 15.38
CA LYS A 132 -5.40 -3.36 14.06
C LYS A 132 -4.46 -4.53 13.95
N ALA A 133 -4.46 -5.19 12.80
CA ALA A 133 -3.38 -6.08 12.39
C ALA A 133 -2.21 -5.23 11.86
N VAL A 134 -1.00 -5.58 12.24
CA VAL A 134 0.24 -4.91 11.81
C VAL A 134 1.19 -5.96 11.26
N ALA A 135 1.56 -5.82 9.98
CA ALA A 135 2.60 -6.64 9.37
C ALA A 135 3.97 -6.31 9.98
N THR A 136 4.75 -7.35 10.28
CA THR A 136 6.14 -7.21 10.69
C THR A 136 7.03 -8.15 9.89
N THR A 137 8.33 -7.89 9.86
CA THR A 137 9.30 -8.71 9.09
C THR A 137 9.47 -10.14 9.63
N ARG A 138 8.94 -10.46 10.82
CA ARG A 138 9.03 -11.80 11.44
C ARG A 138 7.69 -12.40 11.80
N GLY A 139 6.58 -11.72 11.51
CA GLY A 139 5.24 -12.15 11.84
C GLY A 139 4.27 -11.00 11.72
N GLY A 140 3.20 -11.01 12.49
CA GLY A 140 2.26 -9.91 12.63
C GLY A 140 2.04 -9.57 14.09
N ALA A 141 1.44 -8.43 14.34
CA ALA A 141 1.05 -8.00 15.67
C ALA A 141 -0.38 -7.47 15.66
N MET A 142 -1.06 -7.61 16.79
CA MET A 142 -2.33 -6.96 17.04
C MET A 142 -2.13 -5.75 17.94
N ARG A 143 -2.70 -4.62 17.56
CA ARG A 143 -2.59 -3.36 18.30
C ARG A 143 -3.96 -2.79 18.60
N ALA A 144 -4.17 -2.38 19.86
CA ALA A 144 -5.33 -1.63 20.31
C ALA A 144 -4.91 -0.27 20.80
N PRO A 145 -5.35 0.83 20.18
CA PRO A 145 -5.07 2.17 20.64
C PRO A 145 -5.63 2.42 22.04
N GLY A 146 -4.82 3.02 22.93
CA GLY A 146 -5.25 3.51 24.24
C GLY A 146 -5.57 2.45 25.29
N GLY A 147 -5.32 1.16 25.03
CA GLY A 147 -5.47 0.10 26.02
C GLY A 147 -4.36 0.14 27.09
N ALA A 148 -4.74 0.05 28.39
CA ALA A 148 -3.79 -0.12 29.48
C ALA A 148 -3.05 -1.47 29.38
N ASP A 149 -3.59 -2.41 28.64
CA ASP A 149 -3.05 -3.74 28.47
C ASP A 149 -2.23 -3.81 27.18
N ARG A 150 -0.94 -3.47 27.31
CA ARG A 150 0.07 -3.59 26.23
C ARG A 150 0.48 -5.05 25.97
N SER A 151 -0.18 -6.02 26.58
CA SER A 151 0.18 -7.43 26.57
C SER A 151 -0.14 -8.16 25.25
N TRP A 152 -0.64 -7.44 24.25
CA TRP A 152 -1.07 -8.05 23.02
C TRP A 152 0.10 -8.25 22.06
N ALA A 153 0.56 -9.47 22.03
CA ALA A 153 1.62 -9.97 21.20
C ALA A 153 2.80 -8.99 21.05
N SER A 154 3.88 -9.25 21.75
CA SER A 154 5.14 -8.53 21.53
C SER A 154 5.39 -8.40 20.04
N ILE A 155 5.67 -7.18 19.56
CA ILE A 155 6.05 -6.96 18.16
C ILE A 155 7.36 -7.71 17.94
N THR A 156 7.29 -8.81 17.20
CA THR A 156 8.45 -9.54 16.75
C THR A 156 8.81 -9.08 15.34
N GLY A 157 10.01 -8.54 15.16
CA GLY A 157 10.45 -8.00 13.88
C GLY A 157 10.24 -6.49 13.74
N ASN A 158 10.42 -6.00 12.53
CA ASN A 158 10.30 -4.58 12.19
C ASN A 158 8.95 -4.30 11.53
N GLY A 159 8.33 -3.17 11.85
CA GLY A 159 7.05 -2.76 11.28
C GLY A 159 6.76 -1.29 11.54
N ALA A 160 5.74 -0.77 10.87
CA ALA A 160 5.23 0.59 11.09
C ALA A 160 3.71 0.62 11.05
N TRP A 161 3.09 1.49 11.84
CA TRP A 161 1.64 1.69 11.86
C TRP A 161 1.31 3.11 12.31
N THR A 162 0.05 3.50 12.17
CA THR A 162 -0.44 4.83 12.56
C THR A 162 -1.49 4.75 13.65
N GLU A 163 -1.49 5.75 14.55
CA GLU A 163 -2.50 5.97 15.56
C GLU A 163 -2.74 7.48 15.74
N GLY A 164 -3.89 7.97 15.28
CA GLY A 164 -4.17 9.42 15.26
C GLY A 164 -3.08 10.18 14.49
N ASN A 165 -2.49 11.20 15.11
CA ASN A 165 -1.37 11.99 14.57
C ASN A 165 0.00 11.42 14.94
N ARG A 166 0.10 10.10 15.08
CA ARG A 166 1.35 9.42 15.43
C ARG A 166 1.65 8.33 14.42
N VAL A 167 2.92 8.24 14.03
CA VAL A 167 3.48 7.08 13.34
C VAL A 167 4.38 6.35 14.31
N HIS A 168 4.11 5.06 14.47
CA HIS A 168 4.85 4.14 15.31
C HIS A 168 5.78 3.32 14.43
N VAL A 169 7.02 3.16 14.85
CA VAL A 169 8.05 2.42 14.10
C VAL A 169 8.75 1.47 15.06
N ALA A 170 8.61 0.18 14.81
CA ALA A 170 9.34 -0.85 15.54
C ALA A 170 10.49 -1.35 14.68
N VAL A 171 11.73 -1.16 15.12
CA VAL A 171 12.95 -1.62 14.43
C VAL A 171 13.96 -2.08 15.46
N GLY A 172 14.53 -3.28 15.27
CA GLY A 172 15.54 -3.83 16.14
C GLY A 172 15.08 -4.12 17.57
N GLY A 173 13.77 -4.33 17.79
CA GLY A 173 13.16 -4.57 19.10
C GLY A 173 12.81 -3.29 19.89
N GLU A 174 13.06 -2.11 19.31
CA GLU A 174 12.69 -0.81 19.89
C GLU A 174 11.49 -0.24 19.13
N GLU A 175 10.51 0.28 19.87
CA GLU A 175 9.40 1.07 19.34
C GLU A 175 9.68 2.55 19.53
N ARG A 176 9.56 3.32 18.46
CA ARG A 176 9.66 4.78 18.43
C ARG A 176 8.38 5.38 17.91
N VAL A 177 8.01 6.55 18.41
CA VAL A 177 6.76 7.25 18.06
C VAL A 177 7.10 8.66 17.61
N PHE A 178 6.57 9.04 16.44
CA PHE A 178 6.84 10.34 15.83
C PHE A 178 5.53 11.05 15.45
N SER A 179 5.57 12.40 15.44
CA SER A 179 4.54 13.28 14.91
C SER A 179 5.22 14.33 14.03
N PRO A 180 5.78 13.92 12.87
CA PRO A 180 6.71 14.75 12.11
C PRO A 180 6.06 15.93 11.39
N VAL A 181 4.75 15.89 11.15
CA VAL A 181 4.00 16.96 10.46
C VAL A 181 2.63 17.15 11.10
N ASP A 182 2.09 18.36 11.03
CA ASP A 182 0.71 18.61 11.46
C ASP A 182 -0.28 17.99 10.46
N SER A 183 -1.34 17.38 11.00
CA SER A 183 -2.44 16.81 10.23
C SER A 183 -3.76 17.06 10.95
N TRP A 184 -4.78 17.48 10.21
CA TRP A 184 -6.10 17.81 10.79
C TRP A 184 -6.96 16.58 11.12
N ALA A 185 -6.71 15.43 10.48
CA ALA A 185 -7.49 14.19 10.66
C ALA A 185 -6.65 12.96 10.91
N GLY A 186 -5.34 13.11 11.19
CA GLY A 186 -4.46 12.00 11.53
C GLY A 186 -3.67 11.43 10.37
N TYR A 187 -2.94 10.36 10.69
CA TYR A 187 -2.11 9.62 9.74
C TYR A 187 -2.72 8.26 9.41
N LEU A 188 -2.53 7.81 8.17
CA LEU A 188 -3.03 6.53 7.67
C LEU A 188 -1.94 5.80 6.88
N TRP A 189 -2.11 4.49 6.70
CA TRP A 189 -1.37 3.63 5.77
C TRP A 189 0.15 3.71 5.92
N ALA A 190 0.65 3.60 7.15
CA ALA A 190 2.09 3.55 7.34
C ALA A 190 2.69 2.27 6.77
N SER A 191 3.79 2.41 6.04
CA SER A 191 4.53 1.33 5.40
C SER A 191 6.03 1.51 5.63
N LEU A 192 6.69 0.47 6.16
CA LEU A 192 8.14 0.43 6.35
C LEU A 192 8.82 0.02 5.05
N SER A 193 9.92 0.70 4.66
CA SER A 193 10.70 0.32 3.48
C SER A 193 11.28 -1.09 3.61
N PRO A 194 11.52 -1.82 2.50
CA PRO A 194 12.07 -3.18 2.56
C PRO A 194 13.40 -3.28 3.32
N ASP A 195 14.27 -2.26 3.24
CA ASP A 195 15.54 -2.18 3.97
C ASP A 195 15.38 -1.73 5.44
N GLY A 196 14.16 -1.40 5.86
CA GLY A 196 13.82 -1.00 7.22
C GLY A 196 14.35 0.38 7.64
N LYS A 197 14.71 1.27 6.70
CA LYS A 197 15.36 2.56 7.02
C LYS A 197 14.44 3.76 6.91
N ARG A 198 13.31 3.64 6.21
CA ARG A 198 12.37 4.73 5.96
C ARG A 198 10.94 4.25 6.19
N VAL A 199 10.07 5.18 6.54
CA VAL A 199 8.63 4.94 6.66
C VAL A 199 7.90 5.94 5.79
N ALA A 200 6.98 5.46 4.97
CA ALA A 200 6.02 6.27 4.25
C ALA A 200 4.65 6.16 4.93
N PHE A 201 3.91 7.25 5.00
CA PHE A 201 2.53 7.28 5.51
C PHE A 201 1.77 8.44 4.87
N PHE A 202 0.45 8.35 4.88
CA PHE A 202 -0.41 9.47 4.49
C PHE A 202 -0.70 10.35 5.70
N ALA A 203 -0.57 11.66 5.54
CA ALA A 203 -0.99 12.65 6.52
C ALA A 203 -2.11 13.51 5.93
N ALA A 204 -3.28 13.52 6.57
CA ALA A 204 -4.46 14.23 6.06
C ALA A 204 -4.17 15.72 5.88
N GLY A 205 -4.42 16.24 4.67
CA GLY A 205 -4.13 17.60 4.24
C GLY A 205 -2.68 17.87 3.82
N LYS A 206 -1.79 16.84 3.87
CA LYS A 206 -0.39 16.93 3.44
C LYS A 206 -0.03 15.92 2.34
N GLY A 207 -0.80 14.82 2.22
CA GLY A 207 -0.50 13.71 1.34
C GLY A 207 0.54 12.75 1.90
N ILE A 208 1.33 12.12 1.04
CA ILE A 208 2.33 11.14 1.47
C ILE A 208 3.58 11.84 2.01
N VAL A 209 3.99 11.42 3.21
CA VAL A 209 5.20 11.86 3.90
C VAL A 209 6.13 10.66 4.06
N VAL A 210 7.42 10.86 3.77
CA VAL A 210 8.49 9.89 4.00
C VAL A 210 9.39 10.41 5.11
N ILE A 211 9.64 9.59 6.13
CA ILE A 211 10.55 9.90 7.24
C ILE A 211 11.68 8.87 7.36
N ASP A 212 12.78 9.29 7.98
CA ASP A 212 13.82 8.38 8.44
C ASP A 212 13.48 7.77 9.83
N LEU A 213 14.33 6.87 10.34
CA LEU A 213 14.13 6.24 11.66
C LEU A 213 14.38 7.19 12.85
N ARG A 214 14.73 8.45 12.61
CA ARG A 214 14.81 9.51 13.64
C ARG A 214 13.57 10.39 13.65
N GLY A 215 12.62 10.12 12.74
CA GLY A 215 11.40 10.92 12.56
C GLY A 215 11.61 12.19 11.74
N GLN A 216 12.77 12.35 11.08
CA GLN A 216 13.03 13.50 10.22
C GLN A 216 12.35 13.29 8.87
N VAL A 217 11.68 14.33 8.37
CA VAL A 217 11.04 14.30 7.06
C VAL A 217 12.11 14.27 5.97
N VAL A 218 12.10 13.20 5.18
CA VAL A 218 12.96 13.02 4.00
C VAL A 218 12.33 13.68 2.79
N ALA A 219 11.00 13.47 2.61
CA ALA A 219 10.25 14.06 1.51
C ALA A 219 8.76 14.19 1.86
N MET A 220 8.10 15.14 1.19
CA MET A 220 6.65 15.25 1.08
C MET A 220 6.30 15.05 -0.39
N LEU A 221 5.62 13.95 -0.71
CA LEU A 221 5.44 13.53 -2.11
C LEU A 221 4.21 14.14 -2.78
N GLY A 222 3.36 14.86 -2.02
CA GLY A 222 2.14 15.47 -2.54
C GLY A 222 0.88 14.68 -2.21
N ASN A 223 -0.24 15.08 -2.80
CA ASN A 223 -1.57 14.56 -2.49
C ASN A 223 -1.81 13.19 -3.17
N TYR A 224 -1.06 12.20 -2.74
CA TYR A 224 -1.22 10.79 -3.09
C TYR A 224 -1.63 10.02 -1.85
N GLU A 225 -2.25 8.86 -2.04
CA GLU A 225 -2.82 8.02 -0.99
C GLU A 225 -2.30 6.59 -1.08
N MET A 226 -2.43 5.82 0.02
CA MET A 226 -2.14 4.39 0.09
C MET A 226 -0.73 4.01 -0.39
N PRO A 227 0.34 4.58 0.21
CA PRO A 227 1.71 4.30 -0.20
C PRO A 227 2.09 2.84 0.04
N CYS A 228 2.64 2.20 -0.97
CA CYS A 228 3.23 0.87 -0.89
C CYS A 228 4.65 0.91 -1.46
N TRP A 229 5.65 0.37 -0.75
CA TRP A 229 7.02 0.31 -1.25
C TRP A 229 7.14 -0.71 -2.39
N TYR A 230 7.52 -0.26 -3.57
CA TYR A 230 7.86 -1.12 -4.71
C TYR A 230 9.25 -1.72 -4.54
N ASP A 231 10.21 -0.88 -4.17
CA ASP A 231 11.55 -1.22 -3.71
C ASP A 231 12.03 -0.23 -2.65
N ASN A 232 13.35 -0.16 -2.37
CA ASN A 232 13.85 0.80 -1.40
C ASN A 232 13.76 2.25 -1.85
N ASP A 233 13.71 2.53 -3.15
CA ASP A 233 13.79 3.88 -3.71
C ASP A 233 12.45 4.39 -4.25
N TYR A 234 11.48 3.49 -4.49
CA TYR A 234 10.21 3.83 -5.12
C TYR A 234 9.01 3.37 -4.30
N LEU A 235 8.00 4.22 -4.32
CA LEU A 235 6.67 3.95 -3.80
C LEU A 235 5.66 3.91 -4.95
N VAL A 236 4.70 3.03 -4.84
CA VAL A 236 3.46 3.06 -5.63
C VAL A 236 2.36 3.65 -4.76
N ALA A 237 1.55 4.50 -5.34
CA ALA A 237 0.47 5.19 -4.65
C ALA A 237 -0.73 5.42 -5.56
N GLN A 238 -1.87 5.70 -4.96
CA GLN A 238 -3.08 6.11 -5.65
C GLN A 238 -3.12 7.64 -5.77
N HIS A 239 -3.58 8.13 -6.91
CA HIS A 239 -3.97 9.53 -7.09
C HIS A 239 -5.43 9.58 -7.55
N ALA A 240 -6.32 9.85 -6.62
CA ALA A 240 -7.75 9.98 -6.86
C ALA A 240 -8.18 11.44 -6.83
N THR A 241 -9.19 11.78 -7.64
CA THR A 241 -9.92 13.05 -7.59
C THR A 241 -11.41 12.78 -7.45
N ASP A 242 -12.11 13.65 -6.77
CA ASP A 242 -13.55 13.58 -6.56
C ASP A 242 -14.20 14.95 -6.79
N ASP A 243 -15.51 14.96 -6.98
CA ASP A 243 -16.34 16.17 -7.10
C ASP A 243 -17.10 16.51 -5.81
N GLY A 244 -16.76 15.86 -4.71
CA GLY A 244 -17.43 15.94 -3.42
C GLY A 244 -18.60 14.95 -3.26
N HIS A 245 -18.94 14.17 -4.30
CA HIS A 245 -19.98 13.15 -4.30
C HIS A 245 -19.46 11.79 -4.72
N GLN A 246 -18.59 11.76 -5.73
CA GLN A 246 -18.02 10.52 -6.27
C GLN A 246 -16.61 10.76 -6.82
N PHE A 247 -15.83 9.70 -6.94
CA PHE A 247 -14.56 9.75 -7.64
C PHE A 247 -14.79 10.05 -9.12
N THR A 248 -14.03 11.01 -9.66
CA THR A 248 -14.07 11.42 -11.06
C THR A 248 -12.90 10.86 -11.85
N SER A 249 -11.78 10.59 -11.19
CA SER A 249 -10.65 9.87 -11.75
C SER A 249 -9.83 9.19 -10.67
N SER A 250 -9.14 8.10 -11.01
CA SER A 250 -8.16 7.49 -10.12
C SER A 250 -7.12 6.71 -10.92
N GLN A 251 -5.85 6.90 -10.56
CA GLN A 251 -4.70 6.33 -11.26
C GLN A 251 -3.64 5.86 -10.28
N ILE A 252 -2.78 4.95 -10.74
CA ILE A 252 -1.63 4.47 -10.00
C ILE A 252 -0.40 5.28 -10.42
N MET A 253 0.33 5.76 -9.44
CA MET A 253 1.53 6.56 -9.58
C MET A 253 2.74 5.81 -9.06
N LEU A 254 3.88 5.96 -9.73
CA LEU A 254 5.20 5.59 -9.21
C LEU A 254 5.91 6.85 -8.74
N LEU A 255 6.32 6.87 -7.47
CA LEU A 255 6.91 8.03 -6.81
C LEU A 255 8.30 7.66 -6.31
N LYS A 256 9.30 8.48 -6.60
CA LYS A 256 10.60 8.32 -5.97
C LYS A 256 10.55 8.80 -4.52
N ALA A 257 11.07 8.02 -3.59
CA ALA A 257 10.90 8.25 -2.16
C ALA A 257 11.60 9.52 -1.63
N ASP A 258 12.50 10.12 -2.42
CA ASP A 258 13.15 11.40 -2.14
C ASP A 258 12.38 12.61 -2.72
N GLY A 259 11.27 12.36 -3.43
CA GLY A 259 10.44 13.40 -4.06
C GLY A 259 10.99 13.97 -5.35
N SER A 260 12.12 13.49 -5.86
CA SER A 260 12.77 14.07 -7.04
C SER A 260 12.13 13.71 -8.38
N TRP A 261 11.26 12.66 -8.40
CA TRP A 261 10.65 12.18 -9.63
C TRP A 261 9.35 11.40 -9.36
N GLN A 262 8.47 11.44 -10.35
CA GLN A 262 7.20 10.70 -10.34
C GLN A 262 6.73 10.37 -11.76
N ALA A 263 5.95 9.29 -11.90
CA ALA A 263 5.31 8.92 -13.16
C ALA A 263 3.92 8.31 -12.92
N GLN A 264 3.05 8.52 -13.88
CA GLN A 264 1.76 7.87 -13.96
C GLN A 264 1.91 6.52 -14.65
N LEU A 265 1.30 5.45 -14.10
CA LEU A 265 1.40 4.09 -14.63
C LEU A 265 0.20 3.65 -15.48
N ASN A 266 -0.95 4.27 -15.30
CA ASN A 266 -2.18 3.95 -16.05
C ASN A 266 -3.04 5.19 -16.25
N SER A 267 -4.06 5.10 -17.13
CA SER A 267 -4.97 6.22 -17.39
C SER A 267 -5.84 6.55 -16.18
N PRO A 268 -6.12 7.86 -15.93
CA PRO A 268 -7.04 8.29 -14.87
C PRO A 268 -8.45 7.70 -15.00
N GLU A 269 -8.91 7.44 -16.22
CA GLU A 269 -10.22 6.85 -16.51
C GLU A 269 -10.31 5.38 -16.10
N SER A 270 -9.19 4.73 -15.80
CA SER A 270 -9.18 3.33 -15.33
C SER A 270 -9.76 3.17 -13.93
N MET A 271 -9.95 4.26 -13.18
CA MET A 271 -10.47 4.26 -11.81
C MET A 271 -9.73 3.28 -10.91
N ALA A 272 -8.39 3.24 -11.06
CA ALA A 272 -7.50 2.30 -10.37
C ALA A 272 -7.26 2.74 -8.93
N MET A 273 -7.45 1.83 -7.97
CA MET A 273 -7.47 2.09 -6.54
C MET A 273 -6.72 1.01 -5.76
N HIS A 274 -6.35 1.31 -4.52
CA HIS A 274 -5.79 0.38 -3.54
C HIS A 274 -4.58 -0.40 -4.08
N PRO A 275 -3.49 0.27 -4.52
CA PRO A 275 -2.32 -0.42 -5.01
C PRO A 275 -1.59 -1.16 -3.87
N THR A 276 -1.05 -2.33 -4.21
CA THR A 276 -0.17 -3.12 -3.35
C THR A 276 1.01 -3.65 -4.16
N CYS A 277 2.16 -3.86 -3.51
CA CYS A 277 3.39 -4.27 -4.16
C CYS A 277 4.01 -5.49 -3.48
N GLY A 278 4.64 -6.35 -4.27
CA GLY A 278 5.37 -7.51 -3.79
C GLY A 278 5.99 -8.29 -4.94
N GLY A 279 7.17 -8.86 -4.73
CA GLY A 279 7.83 -9.70 -5.74
C GLY A 279 8.10 -9.02 -7.09
N GLY A 280 8.27 -7.68 -7.10
CA GLY A 280 8.47 -6.93 -8.34
C GLY A 280 7.21 -6.71 -9.18
N LYS A 281 6.03 -6.94 -8.62
CA LYS A 281 4.74 -6.68 -9.26
C LYS A 281 3.90 -5.69 -8.46
N ILE A 282 2.95 -5.08 -9.13
CA ILE A 282 1.94 -4.19 -8.58
C ILE A 282 0.58 -4.87 -8.81
N VAL A 283 -0.26 -4.94 -7.80
CA VAL A 283 -1.67 -5.31 -7.96
C VAL A 283 -2.53 -4.16 -7.49
N TYR A 284 -3.61 -3.89 -8.19
CA TYR A 284 -4.58 -2.87 -7.81
C TYR A 284 -6.01 -3.33 -8.17
N THR A 285 -7.01 -2.70 -7.59
CA THR A 285 -8.40 -2.88 -7.98
C THR A 285 -8.92 -1.66 -8.73
N THR A 286 -10.01 -1.82 -9.47
CA THR A 286 -10.81 -0.68 -9.96
C THR A 286 -11.98 -0.42 -9.02
N ILE A 287 -12.68 0.70 -9.21
CA ILE A 287 -13.89 1.02 -8.45
C ILE A 287 -14.97 -0.06 -8.56
N ASP A 288 -15.01 -0.78 -9.69
CA ASP A 288 -15.93 -1.90 -9.94
C ASP A 288 -15.44 -3.24 -9.37
N GLY A 289 -14.32 -3.25 -8.63
CA GLY A 289 -13.76 -4.44 -8.01
C GLY A 289 -13.04 -5.38 -9.00
N LEU A 290 -12.54 -4.88 -10.13
CA LEU A 290 -11.72 -5.66 -11.04
C LEU A 290 -10.26 -5.60 -10.60
N LEU A 291 -9.62 -6.75 -10.40
CA LEU A 291 -8.22 -6.84 -10.03
C LEU A 291 -7.31 -6.88 -11.26
N TYR A 292 -6.22 -6.13 -11.21
CA TYR A 292 -5.18 -6.11 -12.24
C TYR A 292 -3.81 -6.32 -11.63
N GLU A 293 -2.99 -7.13 -12.30
CA GLU A 293 -1.55 -7.27 -12.07
C GLU A 293 -0.80 -6.47 -13.12
N MET A 294 0.17 -5.66 -12.68
CA MET A 294 1.00 -4.81 -13.52
C MET A 294 2.47 -5.09 -13.23
N HIS A 295 3.27 -5.19 -14.30
CA HIS A 295 4.73 -5.21 -14.22
C HIS A 295 5.32 -3.98 -14.86
N ILE A 296 6.42 -3.46 -14.30
CA ILE A 296 7.11 -2.27 -14.79
C ILE A 296 8.61 -2.49 -14.88
N ASN A 297 9.25 -1.81 -15.83
CA ASN A 297 10.69 -1.60 -15.87
C ASN A 297 11.00 -0.15 -15.54
N ILE A 298 11.96 0.09 -14.65
CA ILE A 298 12.45 1.43 -14.28
C ILE A 298 13.85 1.58 -14.87
N TYR A 299 14.01 2.52 -15.80
CA TYR A 299 15.30 2.84 -16.40
C TYR A 299 15.95 3.96 -15.57
N ARG A 300 17.12 3.66 -14.99
CA ARG A 300 17.85 4.54 -14.05
C ARG A 300 19.04 5.22 -14.73
#